data_96b75c5334ef44c1f8e988e84b18d776
#
_entry.id   96b75c5334ef44c1f8e988e84b18d776
#
_cell.length_a   1.000
_cell.length_b   1.000
_cell.length_c   1.000
_cell.angle_alpha   90.00
_cell.angle_beta   90.00
_cell.angle_gamma   90.00
#
_symmetry.space_group_name_H-M   'P 1'
#
loop_
_entity.id
_entity.type
_entity.pdbx_description
1 polymer ?
#
loop_
_entity_poly.entity_id
_entity_poly.type
_entity_poly.pdbx_seq_one_letter_code
_entity_poly.pdbx_strand_id
1 'polypeptide(L)'
;MRTEALIFDMDGTMIDSMPWHAKSWVAFAREHGIGMDVSEILARTTGRTGVECMREIFGRPMSDAEATELVNQKELIYRDMFGGQFAEVAGFTAFAKKAAAKGLKIAVGTAGDRHNIEFAMSRLKMDPLPLAIVGGDEGLTGKPTPAIFLEAARRIGAA
;
A
#
# COMPACT_ATOMS: atom_id res chain seq x y z
N MET A 1 26.72 -0.95 -14.24
CA MET A 1 25.29 -1.36 -14.23
C MET A 1 24.43 -0.17 -14.60
N ARG A 2 23.49 -0.31 -15.54
CA ARG A 2 22.58 0.77 -15.93
C ARG A 2 21.21 0.50 -15.32
N THR A 3 20.62 1.48 -14.63
CA THR A 3 19.26 1.36 -14.09
C THR A 3 18.28 1.27 -15.25
N GLU A 4 17.41 0.25 -15.26
CA GLU A 4 16.42 0.00 -16.32
C GLU A 4 15.00 0.24 -15.87
N ALA A 5 14.73 0.16 -14.56
CA ALA A 5 13.42 0.29 -13.98
C ALA A 5 13.43 0.96 -12.61
N LEU A 6 12.30 1.53 -12.24
CA LEU A 6 11.98 1.99 -10.89
C LEU A 6 10.71 1.29 -10.41
N ILE A 7 10.76 0.69 -9.23
CA ILE A 7 9.62 0.04 -8.61
C ILE A 7 9.33 0.79 -7.31
N PHE A 8 8.18 1.44 -7.28
CA PHE A 8 7.78 2.26 -6.14
C PHE A 8 6.89 1.49 -5.16
N ASP A 9 7.07 1.75 -3.89
CA ASP A 9 6.02 1.52 -2.91
C ASP A 9 4.94 2.61 -3.08
N MET A 10 3.73 2.37 -2.60
CA MET A 10 2.62 3.31 -2.74
C MET A 10 2.48 4.22 -1.52
N ASP A 11 2.19 3.65 -0.36
CA ASP A 11 1.89 4.39 0.86
C ASP A 11 3.14 5.06 1.44
N GLY A 12 3.08 6.38 1.64
CA GLY A 12 4.23 7.17 2.11
C GLY A 12 5.35 7.37 1.08
N THR A 13 5.18 6.88 -0.16
CA THR A 13 6.16 7.01 -1.25
C THR A 13 5.56 7.71 -2.47
N MET A 14 4.43 7.26 -2.95
CA MET A 14 3.67 7.89 -4.05
C MET A 14 2.62 8.86 -3.51
N ILE A 15 1.96 8.50 -2.44
CA ILE A 15 0.87 9.24 -1.79
C ILE A 15 1.19 9.49 -0.33
N ASP A 16 0.79 10.66 0.19
CA ASP A 16 1.01 11.07 1.58
C ASP A 16 -0.10 10.50 2.48
N SER A 17 -0.15 9.17 2.56
CA SER A 17 -1.22 8.39 3.16
C SER A 17 -0.96 8.00 4.63
N MET A 18 0.28 8.00 5.08
CA MET A 18 0.65 7.44 6.39
C MET A 18 -0.09 8.08 7.58
N PRO A 19 -0.32 9.42 7.64
CA PRO A 19 -1.11 10.02 8.70
C PRO A 19 -2.57 9.52 8.73
N TRP A 20 -3.11 9.18 7.57
CA TRP A 20 -4.50 8.69 7.41
C TRP A 20 -4.62 7.22 7.78
N HIS A 21 -3.62 6.41 7.48
CA HIS A 21 -3.53 5.05 8.01
C HIS A 21 -3.47 5.05 9.54
N ALA A 22 -2.66 5.92 10.14
CA ALA A 22 -2.61 6.05 11.61
C ALA A 22 -3.98 6.41 12.20
N LYS A 23 -4.66 7.43 11.64
CA LYS A 23 -6.01 7.84 12.10
C LYS A 23 -7.05 6.74 11.93
N SER A 24 -7.04 6.03 10.79
CA SER A 24 -7.98 4.93 10.55
C SER A 24 -7.74 3.75 11.48
N TRP A 25 -6.50 3.45 11.84
CA TRP A 25 -6.19 2.46 12.85
C TRP A 25 -6.73 2.83 14.24
N VAL A 26 -6.62 4.10 14.65
CA VAL A 26 -7.22 4.59 15.91
C VAL A 26 -8.73 4.39 15.92
N ALA A 27 -9.41 4.76 14.82
CA ALA A 27 -10.86 4.59 14.72
C ALA A 27 -11.26 3.10 14.75
N PHE A 28 -10.59 2.28 13.94
CA PHE A 28 -10.83 0.83 13.88
C PHE A 28 -10.58 0.14 15.23
N ALA A 29 -9.45 0.45 15.88
CA ALA A 29 -9.11 -0.11 17.18
C ALA A 29 -10.17 0.23 18.25
N ARG A 30 -10.68 1.46 18.24
CA ARG A 30 -11.76 1.89 19.14
C ARG A 30 -13.05 1.11 18.90
N GLU A 31 -13.44 0.90 17.65
CA GLU A 31 -14.66 0.14 17.29
C GLU A 31 -14.59 -1.32 17.72
N HIS A 32 -13.39 -1.91 17.65
CA HIS A 32 -13.17 -3.32 17.96
C HIS A 32 -12.62 -3.57 19.39
N GLY A 33 -12.53 -2.54 20.25
CA GLY A 33 -12.04 -2.70 21.63
C GLY A 33 -10.59 -3.11 21.73
N ILE A 34 -9.75 -2.77 20.74
CA ILE A 34 -8.32 -3.07 20.73
C ILE A 34 -7.60 -2.07 21.62
N GLY A 35 -6.94 -2.56 22.67
CA GLY A 35 -6.28 -1.73 23.68
C GLY A 35 -4.86 -1.26 23.33
N MET A 36 -4.36 -1.50 22.12
CA MET A 36 -3.04 -1.05 21.66
C MET A 36 -3.08 0.44 21.32
N ASP A 37 -2.00 1.15 21.63
CA ASP A 37 -1.82 2.50 21.09
C ASP A 37 -1.45 2.49 19.59
N VAL A 38 -1.57 3.64 18.95
CA VAL A 38 -1.34 3.74 17.50
C VAL A 38 0.11 3.44 17.13
N SER A 39 1.08 3.77 17.97
CA SER A 39 2.50 3.51 17.69
C SER A 39 2.80 2.02 17.71
N GLU A 40 2.20 1.29 18.64
CA GLU A 40 2.29 -0.16 18.71
C GLU A 40 1.61 -0.83 17.50
N ILE A 41 0.42 -0.36 17.12
CA ILE A 41 -0.28 -0.85 15.93
C ILE A 41 0.57 -0.66 14.68
N LEU A 42 1.11 0.54 14.46
CA LEU A 42 1.93 0.84 13.29
C LEU A 42 3.23 0.02 13.27
N ALA A 43 3.87 -0.18 14.41
CA ALA A 43 5.07 -1.02 14.52
C ALA A 43 4.81 -2.48 14.11
N ARG A 44 3.60 -3.00 14.40
CA ARG A 44 3.19 -4.37 14.08
C ARG A 44 2.65 -4.54 12.66
N THR A 45 2.15 -3.48 12.02
CA THR A 45 1.40 -3.58 10.76
C THR A 45 2.10 -2.98 9.56
N THR A 46 3.00 -2.01 9.74
CA THR A 46 3.65 -1.33 8.62
C THR A 46 4.39 -2.32 7.71
N GLY A 47 4.05 -2.28 6.42
CA GLY A 47 4.65 -3.13 5.39
C GLY A 47 4.03 -4.52 5.23
N ARG A 48 3.19 -4.97 6.16
CA ARG A 48 2.48 -6.24 6.07
C ARG A 48 1.23 -6.11 5.19
N THR A 49 0.78 -7.21 4.63
CA THR A 49 -0.52 -7.28 3.94
C THR A 49 -1.67 -7.13 4.93
N GLY A 50 -2.84 -6.71 4.45
CA GLY A 50 -3.99 -6.49 5.32
C GLY A 50 -4.37 -7.71 6.17
N VAL A 51 -4.36 -8.91 5.58
CA VAL A 51 -4.65 -10.18 6.28
C VAL A 51 -3.62 -10.46 7.38
N GLU A 52 -2.33 -10.26 7.09
CA GLU A 52 -1.26 -10.39 8.09
C GLU A 52 -1.46 -9.39 9.24
N CYS A 53 -1.84 -8.14 8.92
CA CYS A 53 -2.14 -7.11 9.92
C CYS A 53 -3.27 -7.53 10.86
N MET A 54 -4.37 -8.04 10.34
CA MET A 54 -5.51 -8.42 11.17
C MET A 54 -5.16 -9.56 12.13
N ARG A 55 -4.44 -10.59 11.65
CA ARG A 55 -3.96 -11.69 12.50
C ARG A 55 -3.03 -11.21 13.61
N GLU A 56 -2.13 -10.28 13.28
CA GLU A 56 -1.19 -9.70 14.24
C GLU A 56 -1.91 -8.88 15.32
N ILE A 57 -2.84 -8.00 14.92
CA ILE A 57 -3.53 -7.08 15.83
C ILE A 57 -4.51 -7.80 16.76
N PHE A 58 -5.24 -8.78 16.24
CA PHE A 58 -6.16 -9.57 17.06
C PHE A 58 -5.46 -10.68 17.85
N GLY A 59 -4.20 -11.01 17.54
CA GLY A 59 -3.39 -12.00 18.26
C GLY A 59 -3.99 -13.40 18.29
N ARG A 60 -4.82 -13.76 17.30
CA ARG A 60 -5.47 -15.06 17.20
C ARG A 60 -5.53 -15.57 15.76
N PRO A 61 -5.63 -16.90 15.57
CA PRO A 61 -5.95 -17.47 14.26
C PRO A 61 -7.31 -16.97 13.77
N MET A 62 -7.41 -16.68 12.48
CA MET A 62 -8.65 -16.35 11.80
C MET A 62 -8.59 -16.84 10.35
N SER A 63 -9.76 -17.12 9.78
CA SER A 63 -9.86 -17.48 8.36
C SER A 63 -9.48 -16.30 7.46
N ASP A 64 -9.13 -16.57 6.22
CA ASP A 64 -8.86 -15.52 5.25
C ASP A 64 -10.11 -14.67 5.00
N ALA A 65 -11.29 -15.27 4.99
CA ALA A 65 -12.55 -14.56 4.81
C ALA A 65 -12.82 -13.57 5.96
N GLU A 66 -12.63 -14.00 7.22
CA GLU A 66 -12.77 -13.13 8.39
C GLU A 66 -11.74 -11.99 8.37
N ALA A 67 -10.47 -12.32 8.10
CA ALA A 67 -9.42 -11.31 8.02
C ALA A 67 -9.70 -10.29 6.91
N THR A 68 -10.15 -10.73 5.74
CA THR A 68 -10.49 -9.86 4.61
C THR A 68 -11.64 -8.92 4.95
N GLU A 69 -12.68 -9.40 5.64
CA GLU A 69 -13.79 -8.55 6.07
C GLU A 69 -13.32 -7.42 7.02
N LEU A 70 -12.48 -7.74 7.99
CA LEU A 70 -11.88 -6.76 8.90
C LEU A 70 -10.96 -5.76 8.16
N VAL A 71 -10.19 -6.24 7.18
CA VAL A 71 -9.40 -5.37 6.30
C VAL A 71 -10.31 -4.39 5.56
N ASN A 72 -11.40 -4.89 4.95
CA ASN A 72 -12.33 -4.04 4.23
C ASN A 72 -12.93 -2.93 5.10
N GLN A 73 -13.31 -3.25 6.35
CA GLN A 73 -13.82 -2.27 7.31
C GLN A 73 -12.77 -1.19 7.62
N LYS A 74 -11.56 -1.60 7.97
CA LYS A 74 -10.47 -0.66 8.29
C LYS A 74 -10.08 0.20 7.07
N GLU A 75 -9.99 -0.40 5.89
CA GLU A 75 -9.58 0.34 4.69
C GLU A 75 -10.69 1.24 4.15
N LEU A 76 -11.95 0.95 4.41
CA LEU A 76 -13.05 1.88 4.14
C LEU A 76 -12.91 3.15 4.99
N ILE A 77 -12.66 3.01 6.30
CA ILE A 77 -12.40 4.16 7.20
C ILE A 77 -11.23 5.00 6.67
N TYR A 78 -10.13 4.35 6.25
CA TYR A 78 -8.96 5.03 5.68
C TYR A 78 -9.33 5.82 4.42
N ARG A 79 -10.00 5.22 3.46
CA ARG A 79 -10.36 5.89 2.20
C ARG A 79 -11.34 7.05 2.42
N ASP A 80 -12.28 6.90 3.34
CA ASP A 80 -13.20 7.97 3.69
C ASP A 80 -12.48 9.16 4.31
N MET A 81 -11.54 8.92 5.23
CA MET A 81 -10.74 9.98 5.85
C MET A 81 -9.79 10.66 4.88
N PHE A 82 -9.11 9.88 4.03
CA PHE A 82 -8.09 10.41 3.12
C PHE A 82 -8.68 11.05 1.87
N GLY A 83 -9.87 10.61 1.42
CA GLY A 83 -10.43 11.01 0.14
C GLY A 83 -10.55 12.52 -0.07
N GLY A 84 -11.02 13.24 0.96
CA GLY A 84 -11.15 14.71 0.93
C GLY A 84 -9.85 15.47 1.12
N GLN A 85 -8.78 14.79 1.51
CA GLN A 85 -7.46 15.37 1.81
C GLN A 85 -6.35 14.70 0.98
N PHE A 86 -6.74 14.01 -0.10
CA PHE A 86 -5.78 13.27 -0.92
C PHE A 86 -4.65 14.16 -1.42
N ALA A 87 -3.43 13.71 -1.19
CA ALA A 87 -2.21 14.36 -1.67
C ALA A 87 -1.20 13.30 -2.14
N GLU A 88 -0.46 13.62 -3.20
CA GLU A 88 0.76 12.87 -3.53
C GLU A 88 1.90 13.27 -2.60
N VAL A 89 2.89 12.41 -2.44
CA VAL A 89 4.20 12.81 -1.91
C VAL A 89 4.78 13.86 -2.86
N ALA A 90 5.14 15.01 -2.32
CA ALA A 90 5.50 16.17 -3.11
C ALA A 90 6.51 15.87 -4.24
N GLY A 91 6.09 16.09 -5.48
CA GLY A 91 6.92 15.90 -6.67
C GLY A 91 6.96 14.48 -7.23
N PHE A 92 6.20 13.52 -6.67
CA PHE A 92 6.23 12.13 -7.13
C PHE A 92 5.85 11.99 -8.60
N THR A 93 4.69 12.53 -9.02
CA THR A 93 4.22 12.41 -10.42
C THR A 93 5.17 13.07 -11.41
N ALA A 94 5.72 14.22 -11.06
CA ALA A 94 6.73 14.91 -11.88
C ALA A 94 8.04 14.09 -12.01
N PHE A 95 8.47 13.45 -10.92
CA PHE A 95 9.64 12.57 -10.93
C PHE A 95 9.40 11.34 -11.80
N ALA A 96 8.28 10.64 -11.61
CA ALA A 96 7.93 9.45 -12.38
C ALA A 96 7.84 9.75 -13.88
N LYS A 97 7.24 10.89 -14.27
CA LYS A 97 7.18 11.35 -15.66
C LYS A 97 8.57 11.58 -16.26
N LYS A 98 9.46 12.25 -15.52
CA LYS A 98 10.84 12.46 -15.96
C LYS A 98 11.64 11.16 -16.10
N ALA A 99 11.42 10.21 -15.18
CA ALA A 99 12.07 8.90 -15.24
C ALA A 99 11.61 8.11 -16.47
N ALA A 100 10.31 8.06 -16.73
CA ALA A 100 9.73 7.42 -17.91
C ALA A 100 10.24 8.06 -19.22
N ALA A 101 10.32 9.38 -19.28
CA ALA A 101 10.87 10.11 -20.44
C ALA A 101 12.36 9.79 -20.71
N LYS A 102 13.08 9.31 -19.73
CA LYS A 102 14.46 8.79 -19.88
C LYS A 102 14.53 7.31 -20.22
N GLY A 103 13.40 6.68 -20.50
CA GLY A 103 13.30 5.28 -20.88
C GLY A 103 13.30 4.29 -19.71
N LEU A 104 13.14 4.76 -18.47
CA LEU A 104 12.99 3.87 -17.32
C LEU A 104 11.60 3.26 -17.28
N LYS A 105 11.50 1.97 -17.06
CA LYS A 105 10.24 1.28 -16.78
C LYS A 105 9.76 1.65 -15.38
N ILE A 106 8.46 1.89 -15.22
CA ILE A 106 7.86 2.23 -13.91
C ILE A 106 6.91 1.12 -13.52
N ALA A 107 7.06 0.61 -12.29
CA ALA A 107 6.13 -0.33 -11.67
C ALA A 107 5.86 0.06 -10.22
N VAL A 108 4.83 -0.54 -9.64
CA VAL A 108 4.46 -0.36 -8.22
C VAL A 108 4.38 -1.71 -7.54
N GLY A 109 4.93 -1.78 -6.31
CA GLY A 109 4.81 -2.93 -5.43
C GLY A 109 4.33 -2.44 -4.06
N THR A 110 3.11 -2.77 -3.67
CA THR A 110 2.49 -2.28 -2.45
C THR A 110 1.90 -3.41 -1.60
N ALA A 111 1.89 -3.23 -0.28
CA ALA A 111 1.14 -4.10 0.63
C ALA A 111 -0.37 -3.77 0.65
N GLY A 112 -0.78 -2.66 0.06
CA GLY A 112 -2.18 -2.27 -0.10
C GLY A 112 -2.94 -3.21 -1.04
N ASP A 113 -4.24 -3.36 -0.78
CA ASP A 113 -5.14 -4.14 -1.60
C ASP A 113 -5.55 -3.42 -2.89
N ARG A 114 -6.27 -4.12 -3.77
CA ARG A 114 -6.74 -3.56 -5.05
C ARG A 114 -7.62 -2.32 -4.88
N HIS A 115 -8.44 -2.25 -3.82
CA HIS A 115 -9.32 -1.09 -3.59
C HIS A 115 -8.53 0.16 -3.23
N ASN A 116 -7.47 0.00 -2.42
CA ASN A 116 -6.55 1.10 -2.11
C ASN A 116 -5.72 1.50 -3.33
N ILE A 117 -5.31 0.54 -4.16
CA ILE A 117 -4.64 0.80 -5.43
C ILE A 117 -5.54 1.62 -6.37
N GLU A 118 -6.78 1.17 -6.59
CA GLU A 118 -7.77 1.88 -7.43
C GLU A 118 -8.05 3.29 -6.88
N PHE A 119 -8.22 3.41 -5.57
CA PHE A 119 -8.40 4.69 -4.89
C PHE A 119 -7.23 5.66 -5.15
N ALA A 120 -5.99 5.20 -5.01
CA ALA A 120 -4.80 6.00 -5.23
C ALA A 120 -4.64 6.36 -6.71
N MET A 121 -4.71 5.37 -7.61
CA MET A 121 -4.47 5.57 -9.05
C MET A 121 -5.53 6.44 -9.72
N SER A 122 -6.78 6.40 -9.26
CA SER A 122 -7.84 7.28 -9.76
C SER A 122 -7.61 8.77 -9.43
N ARG A 123 -6.81 9.06 -8.42
CA ARG A 123 -6.52 10.42 -7.92
C ARG A 123 -5.13 10.92 -8.33
N LEU A 124 -4.15 10.03 -8.41
CA LEU A 124 -2.83 10.34 -8.95
C LEU A 124 -2.94 10.57 -10.46
N LYS A 125 -2.56 11.75 -10.91
CA LYS A 125 -2.54 12.08 -12.35
C LYS A 125 -1.22 11.61 -12.98
N MET A 126 -0.96 10.30 -12.92
CA MET A 126 0.24 9.73 -13.54
C MET A 126 0.12 9.68 -15.07
N ASP A 127 1.16 10.13 -15.74
CA ASP A 127 1.32 10.05 -17.18
C ASP A 127 2.82 9.89 -17.51
N PRO A 128 3.27 8.70 -17.99
CA PRO A 128 2.49 7.47 -18.22
C PRO A 128 2.08 6.75 -16.94
N LEU A 129 1.09 5.86 -17.06
CA LEU A 129 0.73 4.93 -15.99
C LEU A 129 1.86 3.90 -15.75
N PRO A 130 1.96 3.31 -14.54
CA PRO A 130 2.90 2.21 -14.29
C PRO A 130 2.61 1.03 -15.21
N LEU A 131 3.66 0.35 -15.67
CA LEU A 131 3.55 -0.84 -16.52
C LEU A 131 2.98 -2.06 -15.81
N ALA A 132 3.18 -2.12 -14.49
CA ALA A 132 2.60 -3.14 -13.63
C ALA A 132 2.39 -2.59 -12.22
N ILE A 133 1.37 -3.10 -11.53
CA ILE A 133 1.13 -2.88 -10.12
C ILE A 133 0.92 -4.25 -9.50
N VAL A 134 1.59 -4.50 -8.36
CA VAL A 134 1.45 -5.72 -7.55
C VAL A 134 0.93 -5.32 -6.18
N GLY A 135 -0.21 -5.87 -5.79
CA GLY A 135 -0.91 -5.57 -4.54
C GLY A 135 -0.70 -6.63 -3.46
N GLY A 136 -1.02 -6.26 -2.23
CA GLY A 136 -0.91 -7.13 -1.06
C GLY A 136 -1.96 -8.23 -0.97
N ASP A 137 -3.00 -8.18 -1.80
CA ASP A 137 -4.07 -9.17 -1.90
C ASP A 137 -3.82 -10.23 -3.01
N GLU A 138 -2.63 -10.25 -3.61
CA GLU A 138 -2.24 -11.22 -4.64
C GLU A 138 -1.59 -12.51 -4.08
N GLY A 139 -1.69 -12.76 -2.79
CA GLY A 139 -1.18 -13.98 -2.16
C GLY A 139 0.33 -14.01 -1.91
N LEU A 140 1.01 -12.88 -2.04
CA LEU A 140 2.43 -12.74 -1.75
C LEU A 140 2.63 -12.32 -0.29
N THR A 141 3.74 -12.76 0.31
CA THR A 141 4.12 -12.33 1.67
C THR A 141 4.49 -10.85 1.68
N GLY A 142 4.02 -10.12 2.69
CA GLY A 142 4.31 -8.72 2.91
C GLY A 142 5.78 -8.44 3.24
N LYS A 143 6.12 -7.17 3.34
CA LYS A 143 7.46 -6.71 3.76
C LYS A 143 7.76 -7.21 5.19
N PRO A 144 9.02 -7.52 5.53
CA PRO A 144 10.25 -7.15 4.81
C PRO A 144 10.66 -8.13 3.70
N THR A 145 9.81 -9.10 3.30
CA THR A 145 10.18 -9.94 2.18
C THR A 145 10.19 -9.14 0.88
N PRO A 146 11.07 -9.44 -0.08
CA PRO A 146 11.12 -8.73 -1.35
C PRO A 146 10.06 -9.21 -2.36
N ALA A 147 9.18 -10.14 -1.99
CA ALA A 147 8.31 -10.88 -2.90
C ALA A 147 7.48 -9.96 -3.83
N ILE A 148 6.82 -8.95 -3.26
CA ILE A 148 5.98 -8.01 -4.01
C ILE A 148 6.81 -7.22 -5.05
N PHE A 149 8.00 -6.77 -4.67
CA PHE A 149 8.89 -6.01 -5.58
C PHE A 149 9.51 -6.89 -6.66
N LEU A 150 9.89 -8.12 -6.32
CA LEU A 150 10.42 -9.08 -7.30
C LEU A 150 9.35 -9.46 -8.33
N GLU A 151 8.11 -9.64 -7.88
CA GLU A 151 7.00 -9.90 -8.80
C GLU A 151 6.71 -8.70 -9.70
N ALA A 152 6.75 -7.46 -9.17
CA ALA A 152 6.62 -6.26 -9.97
C ALA A 152 7.74 -6.15 -11.03
N ALA A 153 9.00 -6.44 -10.65
CA ALA A 153 10.14 -6.49 -11.59
C ALA A 153 9.92 -7.53 -12.69
N ARG A 154 9.50 -8.74 -12.31
CA ARG A 154 9.22 -9.83 -13.25
C ARG A 154 8.15 -9.43 -14.28
N ARG A 155 7.07 -8.79 -13.84
CA ARG A 155 5.96 -8.36 -14.73
C ARG A 155 6.38 -7.35 -15.78
N ILE A 156 7.35 -6.51 -15.48
CA ILE A 156 7.87 -5.52 -16.44
C ILE A 156 9.12 -5.97 -17.19
N GLY A 157 9.56 -7.22 -16.97
CA GLY A 157 10.76 -7.76 -17.58
C GLY A 157 12.02 -6.97 -17.20
N ALA A 158 12.15 -6.60 -15.92
CA ALA A 158 13.35 -6.07 -15.32
C ALA A 158 14.07 -7.16 -14.53
N ALA A 159 15.42 -7.19 -14.61
CA ALA A 159 16.26 -8.17 -13.93
C ALA A 159 16.60 -7.73 -12.49
#